data_6354ac1330bb0fa88850c2dc1542e3df
#
_entry.id   6354ac1330bb0fa88850c2dc1542e3df
#
_cell.length_a   1.000
_cell.length_b   1.000
_cell.length_c   1.000
_cell.angle_alpha   90.00
_cell.angle_beta   90.00
_cell.angle_gamma   90.00
#
_symmetry.space_group_name_H-M   'P 1'
#
loop_
_entity.id
_entity.type
_entity.pdbx_description
1 polymer ?
#
loop_
_entity_poly.entity_id
_entity_poly.type
_entity_poly.pdbx_seq_one_letter_code
_entity_poly.pdbx_strand_id
1 'polypeptide(L)'
;WMWKRYAGCDVVTYIGNGSGGRLINHSINKAPEMMWIKNRTTAGYDWAVYHKGLNGGSSPEDYWIKLNSNSAEADDNGLWNDTAPTSTVFKIGTASAVNRLDDNFIAMLFASVNGISKIGYYTGDTNTEKTISDVGFQPRFILIRAASISFDWHVFDTLRGMTGSGNDARLYLNTNAAQNSDDDYITALSSGGFTVGSPGQGLNGNGVRYIYYAHA
;
A
#
# COMPACT_ATOMS: atom_id res chain seq x y z
N TRP A 1 16.45 3.70 1.30
CA TRP A 1 15.68 2.77 2.14
C TRP A 1 16.10 1.34 1.82
N MET A 2 16.43 0.56 2.84
CA MET A 2 16.73 -0.87 2.69
C MET A 2 15.82 -1.66 3.64
N TRP A 3 15.01 -2.56 3.08
CA TRP A 3 14.21 -3.48 3.88
C TRP A 3 15.04 -4.74 4.17
N LYS A 4 15.14 -5.09 5.44
CA LYS A 4 15.75 -6.35 5.83
C LYS A 4 14.76 -7.49 5.55
N ARG A 5 15.16 -8.45 4.70
CA ARG A 5 14.38 -9.67 4.47
C ARG A 5 14.09 -10.37 5.81
N TYR A 6 12.90 -10.92 5.98
CA TYR A 6 12.34 -11.53 7.20
C TYR A 6 11.96 -10.56 8.34
N ALA A 7 12.22 -9.27 8.22
CA ALA A 7 11.71 -8.27 9.15
C ALA A 7 10.45 -7.60 8.58
N GLY A 8 9.40 -8.39 8.30
CA GLY A 8 8.17 -7.89 7.70
C GLY A 8 8.25 -7.60 6.20
N CYS A 9 9.33 -8.05 5.51
CA CYS A 9 9.49 -7.89 4.07
C CYS A 9 10.09 -9.16 3.45
N ASP A 10 9.57 -9.56 2.28
CA ASP A 10 10.17 -10.60 1.43
C ASP A 10 10.05 -10.21 -0.04
N VAL A 11 10.93 -10.76 -0.87
CA VAL A 11 10.91 -10.58 -2.33
C VAL A 11 10.96 -11.95 -2.98
N VAL A 12 9.95 -12.23 -3.80
CA VAL A 12 9.79 -13.51 -4.51
C VAL A 12 9.77 -13.26 -6.01
N THR A 13 10.42 -14.13 -6.77
CA THR A 13 10.32 -14.15 -8.23
C THR A 13 9.70 -15.45 -8.69
N TYR A 14 8.90 -15.41 -9.75
CA TYR A 14 8.28 -16.58 -10.34
C TYR A 14 8.05 -16.38 -11.84
N ILE A 15 7.81 -17.49 -12.56
CA ILE A 15 7.39 -17.48 -13.96
C ILE A 15 5.88 -17.74 -13.99
N GLY A 16 5.13 -16.94 -14.72
CA GLY A 16 3.68 -17.11 -14.89
C GLY A 16 3.35 -18.42 -15.61
N ASN A 17 2.21 -19.03 -15.27
CA ASN A 17 1.71 -20.24 -15.94
C ASN A 17 0.34 -20.08 -16.59
N GLY A 18 -0.25 -18.89 -16.51
CA GLY A 18 -1.56 -18.56 -17.07
C GLY A 18 -2.77 -19.24 -16.40
N SER A 19 -2.55 -20.09 -15.39
CA SER A 19 -3.62 -20.87 -14.72
C SER A 19 -4.01 -20.23 -13.39
N GLY A 20 -5.30 -20.02 -13.16
CA GLY A 20 -5.82 -19.47 -11.91
C GLY A 20 -5.64 -20.42 -10.72
N GLY A 21 -5.63 -19.85 -9.51
CA GLY A 21 -5.48 -20.61 -8.27
C GLY A 21 -4.06 -21.07 -7.98
N ARG A 22 -3.06 -20.55 -8.69
CA ARG A 22 -1.66 -20.89 -8.46
C ARG A 22 -1.15 -20.36 -7.13
N LEU A 23 -0.44 -21.22 -6.39
CA LEU A 23 0.21 -20.89 -5.13
C LEU A 23 1.66 -20.46 -5.38
N ILE A 24 2.04 -19.33 -4.77
CA ILE A 24 3.41 -18.82 -4.77
C ILE A 24 3.91 -18.84 -3.32
N ASN A 25 4.98 -19.58 -3.07
CA ASN A 25 5.61 -19.69 -1.74
C ASN A 25 6.37 -18.41 -1.40
N HIS A 26 6.40 -18.07 -0.12
CA HIS A 26 7.22 -17.01 0.45
C HIS A 26 7.77 -17.37 1.83
N SER A 27 8.68 -16.56 2.36
CA SER A 27 9.38 -16.83 3.61
C SER A 27 9.24 -15.72 4.67
N ILE A 28 8.24 -14.84 4.53
CA ILE A 28 7.99 -13.75 5.47
C ILE A 28 7.47 -14.26 6.84
N ASN A 29 7.01 -15.52 6.91
CA ASN A 29 6.46 -16.20 8.10
C ASN A 29 5.23 -15.52 8.73
N LYS A 30 4.57 -14.67 7.98
CA LYS A 30 3.29 -14.00 8.30
C LYS A 30 2.48 -13.91 7.02
N ALA A 31 1.17 -13.80 7.11
CA ALA A 31 0.37 -13.44 5.95
C ALA A 31 0.78 -12.04 5.47
N PRO A 32 1.15 -11.85 4.20
CA PRO A 32 1.37 -10.52 3.65
C PRO A 32 0.12 -9.65 3.80
N GLU A 33 0.31 -8.46 4.33
CA GLU A 33 -0.76 -7.47 4.49
C GLU A 33 -0.79 -6.46 3.33
N MET A 34 0.33 -6.38 2.58
CA MET A 34 0.44 -5.63 1.32
C MET A 34 1.38 -6.39 0.39
N MET A 35 1.04 -6.45 -0.90
CA MET A 35 1.87 -7.06 -1.94
C MET A 35 1.91 -6.16 -3.16
N TRP A 36 3.09 -6.02 -3.77
CA TRP A 36 3.30 -5.35 -5.05
C TRP A 36 3.83 -6.35 -6.05
N ILE A 37 3.10 -6.60 -7.12
CA ILE A 37 3.50 -7.55 -8.18
C ILE A 37 3.73 -6.81 -9.50
N LYS A 38 4.82 -7.15 -10.17
CA LYS A 38 5.17 -6.59 -11.48
C LYS A 38 5.57 -7.67 -12.47
N ASN A 39 4.95 -7.63 -13.65
CA ASN A 39 5.43 -8.33 -14.84
C ASN A 39 6.74 -7.69 -15.31
N ARG A 40 7.81 -8.48 -15.40
CA ARG A 40 9.16 -8.03 -15.78
C ARG A 40 9.49 -8.31 -17.23
N THR A 41 8.75 -9.16 -17.93
CA THR A 41 9.01 -9.59 -19.31
C THR A 41 8.23 -8.74 -20.29
N THR A 42 6.92 -8.63 -20.12
CA THR A 42 6.06 -7.90 -21.05
C THR A 42 5.75 -6.50 -20.51
N ALA A 43 6.04 -5.49 -21.31
CA ALA A 43 5.68 -4.09 -21.00
C ALA A 43 4.16 -3.86 -21.06
N GLY A 44 3.72 -2.73 -20.50
CA GLY A 44 2.32 -2.28 -20.57
C GLY A 44 1.41 -2.80 -19.45
N TYR A 45 1.83 -3.78 -18.65
CA TYR A 45 1.08 -4.19 -17.47
C TYR A 45 1.37 -3.28 -16.28
N ASP A 46 0.33 -2.93 -15.52
CA ASP A 46 0.45 -2.15 -14.30
C ASP A 46 1.14 -2.93 -13.17
N TRP A 47 1.64 -2.23 -12.16
CA TRP A 47 1.97 -2.81 -10.88
C TRP A 47 0.68 -3.17 -10.16
N ALA A 48 0.43 -4.44 -9.93
CA ALA A 48 -0.72 -4.89 -9.17
C ALA A 48 -0.42 -4.83 -7.66
N VAL A 49 -1.32 -4.20 -6.90
CA VAL A 49 -1.20 -4.06 -5.44
C VAL A 49 -2.38 -4.72 -4.75
N TYR A 50 -2.07 -5.66 -3.84
CA TYR A 50 -2.95 -6.10 -2.77
C TYR A 50 -2.66 -5.29 -1.51
N HIS A 51 -3.70 -4.95 -0.77
CA HIS A 51 -3.59 -4.36 0.55
C HIS A 51 -4.77 -4.80 1.42
N LYS A 52 -4.52 -5.22 2.67
CA LYS A 52 -5.56 -5.74 3.58
C LYS A 52 -6.69 -4.76 3.89
N GLY A 53 -6.53 -3.48 3.58
CA GLY A 53 -7.54 -2.43 3.77
C GLY A 53 -8.36 -2.12 2.52
N LEU A 54 -8.16 -2.82 1.39
CA LEU A 54 -9.01 -2.67 0.21
C LEU A 54 -10.45 -3.08 0.58
N ASN A 55 -11.42 -2.47 -0.08
CA ASN A 55 -12.84 -2.59 0.25
C ASN A 55 -13.16 -2.32 1.74
N GLY A 56 -12.37 -1.47 2.40
CA GLY A 56 -12.53 -1.18 3.83
C GLY A 56 -12.18 -2.36 4.75
N GLY A 57 -11.38 -3.31 4.28
CA GLY A 57 -10.99 -4.52 5.00
C GLY A 57 -11.99 -5.67 4.93
N SER A 58 -13.05 -5.55 4.11
CA SER A 58 -14.00 -6.62 3.86
C SER A 58 -13.65 -7.36 2.59
N SER A 59 -13.28 -8.65 2.67
CA SER A 59 -12.79 -9.44 1.53
C SER A 59 -11.77 -8.68 0.65
N PRO A 60 -10.67 -8.15 1.22
CA PRO A 60 -9.72 -7.35 0.45
C PRO A 60 -9.03 -8.13 -0.66
N GLU A 61 -9.07 -9.46 -0.62
CA GLU A 61 -8.58 -10.38 -1.65
C GLU A 61 -9.42 -10.40 -2.93
N ASP A 62 -10.62 -9.84 -2.91
CA ASP A 62 -11.44 -9.66 -4.11
C ASP A 62 -11.01 -8.40 -4.87
N TYR A 63 -10.24 -7.51 -4.23
CA TYR A 63 -9.90 -6.18 -4.75
C TYR A 63 -8.41 -6.01 -5.02
N TRP A 64 -8.11 -5.12 -5.92
CA TRP A 64 -6.74 -4.66 -6.21
C TRP A 64 -6.70 -3.17 -6.52
N ILE A 65 -5.49 -2.61 -6.49
CA ILE A 65 -5.24 -1.23 -6.86
C ILE A 65 -3.92 -1.14 -7.61
N LYS A 66 -3.71 -0.08 -8.40
CA LYS A 66 -2.48 0.10 -9.20
C LYS A 66 -1.49 1.00 -8.45
N LEU A 67 -0.21 0.61 -8.41
CA LEU A 67 0.83 1.44 -7.82
C LEU A 67 1.22 2.62 -8.72
N ASN A 68 1.14 2.44 -10.02
CA ASN A 68 1.57 3.40 -11.05
C ASN A 68 0.40 4.21 -11.68
N SER A 69 -0.75 4.25 -11.03
CA SER A 69 -1.93 4.98 -11.49
C SER A 69 -2.71 5.54 -10.31
N ASN A 70 -3.54 6.53 -10.55
CA ASN A 70 -4.45 7.10 -9.56
C ASN A 70 -5.86 6.48 -9.58
N SER A 71 -6.12 5.42 -10.36
CA SER A 71 -7.43 4.75 -10.43
C SER A 71 -7.84 4.20 -9.05
N ALA A 72 -9.11 4.29 -8.70
CA ALA A 72 -9.66 3.67 -7.49
C ALA A 72 -9.42 2.15 -7.47
N GLU A 73 -9.61 1.54 -6.29
CA GLU A 73 -9.64 0.07 -6.15
C GLU A 73 -10.73 -0.55 -7.04
N ALA A 74 -10.49 -1.77 -7.51
CA ALA A 74 -11.41 -2.51 -8.36
C ALA A 74 -11.50 -3.97 -7.90
N ASP A 75 -12.68 -4.54 -8.01
CA ASP A 75 -12.94 -5.97 -7.85
C ASP A 75 -12.45 -6.71 -9.10
N ASP A 76 -11.61 -7.74 -8.92
CA ASP A 76 -11.13 -8.58 -10.02
C ASP A 76 -10.53 -9.89 -9.50
N ASN A 77 -11.27 -10.97 -9.59
CA ASN A 77 -10.85 -12.32 -9.19
C ASN A 77 -9.63 -12.85 -9.98
N GLY A 78 -9.34 -12.25 -11.12
CA GLY A 78 -8.16 -12.58 -11.93
C GLY A 78 -6.83 -12.27 -11.24
N LEU A 79 -6.80 -11.42 -10.21
CA LEU A 79 -5.57 -11.05 -9.51
C LEU A 79 -5.21 -12.07 -8.42
N TRP A 80 -5.98 -12.12 -7.33
CA TRP A 80 -5.66 -12.92 -6.12
C TRP A 80 -6.51 -14.20 -6.03
N ASN A 81 -7.37 -14.46 -7.04
CA ASN A 81 -8.30 -15.59 -7.09
C ASN A 81 -9.18 -15.65 -5.83
N ASP A 82 -9.67 -14.49 -5.39
CA ASP A 82 -10.55 -14.31 -4.23
C ASP A 82 -10.06 -15.11 -3.01
N THR A 83 -8.76 -15.09 -2.77
CA THR A 83 -8.15 -15.89 -1.72
C THR A 83 -7.13 -15.09 -0.93
N ALA A 84 -7.40 -14.90 0.35
CA ALA A 84 -6.48 -14.22 1.26
C ALA A 84 -5.11 -14.92 1.33
N PRO A 85 -3.99 -14.17 1.38
CA PRO A 85 -2.68 -14.75 1.58
C PRO A 85 -2.55 -15.40 2.96
N THR A 86 -1.69 -16.41 3.06
CA THR A 86 -1.37 -17.12 4.31
C THR A 86 0.03 -16.79 4.79
N SER A 87 0.49 -17.42 5.89
CA SER A 87 1.86 -17.23 6.39
C SER A 87 2.95 -17.83 5.51
N THR A 88 2.60 -18.63 4.50
CA THR A 88 3.56 -19.37 3.67
C THR A 88 3.35 -19.21 2.17
N VAL A 89 2.13 -18.87 1.74
CA VAL A 89 1.77 -18.74 0.33
C VAL A 89 0.81 -17.57 0.09
N PHE A 90 0.88 -17.00 -1.10
CA PHE A 90 -0.22 -16.22 -1.67
C PHE A 90 -0.70 -16.87 -2.97
N LYS A 91 -1.94 -16.61 -3.33
CA LYS A 91 -2.55 -17.16 -4.53
C LYS A 91 -2.64 -16.08 -5.61
N ILE A 92 -2.49 -16.50 -6.88
CA ILE A 92 -2.68 -15.64 -8.05
C ILE A 92 -3.71 -16.24 -8.99
N GLY A 93 -4.48 -15.39 -9.65
CA GLY A 93 -5.50 -15.75 -10.63
C GLY A 93 -4.93 -15.85 -12.05
N THR A 94 -5.76 -15.54 -13.03
CA THR A 94 -5.43 -15.64 -14.46
C THR A 94 -5.00 -14.31 -15.09
N ALA A 95 -5.11 -13.19 -14.38
CA ALA A 95 -4.80 -11.88 -14.94
C ALA A 95 -3.35 -11.80 -15.41
N SER A 96 -3.13 -11.30 -16.63
CA SER A 96 -1.80 -11.17 -17.22
C SER A 96 -0.87 -10.22 -16.44
N ALA A 97 -1.42 -9.32 -15.64
CA ALA A 97 -0.64 -8.45 -14.75
C ALA A 97 0.11 -9.22 -13.65
N VAL A 98 -0.35 -10.42 -13.28
CA VAL A 98 0.24 -11.25 -12.21
C VAL A 98 0.62 -12.68 -12.65
N ASN A 99 0.07 -13.21 -13.77
CA ASN A 99 0.26 -14.63 -14.11
C ASN A 99 0.27 -14.95 -15.62
N ARG A 100 0.70 -14.01 -16.47
CA ARG A 100 0.83 -14.29 -17.92
C ARG A 100 1.79 -15.46 -18.15
N LEU A 101 1.38 -16.41 -19.01
CA LEU A 101 2.19 -17.60 -19.33
C LEU A 101 3.59 -17.21 -19.78
N ASP A 102 4.60 -17.89 -19.23
CA ASP A 102 6.03 -17.77 -19.52
C ASP A 102 6.68 -16.40 -19.22
N ASP A 103 5.93 -15.43 -18.69
CA ASP A 103 6.50 -14.17 -18.25
C ASP A 103 7.12 -14.26 -16.84
N ASN A 104 8.18 -13.50 -16.63
CA ASN A 104 8.82 -13.39 -15.33
C ASN A 104 8.17 -12.31 -14.48
N PHE A 105 7.96 -12.60 -13.21
CA PHE A 105 7.37 -11.69 -12.23
C PHE A 105 8.29 -11.45 -11.04
N ILE A 106 8.10 -10.32 -10.39
CA ILE A 106 8.60 -10.02 -9.05
C ILE A 106 7.43 -9.65 -8.15
N ALA A 107 7.40 -10.20 -6.95
CA ALA A 107 6.48 -9.86 -5.89
C ALA A 107 7.25 -9.33 -4.68
N MET A 108 6.92 -8.13 -4.23
CA MET A 108 7.39 -7.54 -2.97
C MET A 108 6.27 -7.70 -1.95
N LEU A 109 6.57 -8.34 -0.84
CA LEU A 109 5.61 -8.71 0.21
C LEU A 109 5.94 -7.94 1.48
N PHE A 110 4.91 -7.41 2.14
CA PHE A 110 5.05 -6.62 3.35
C PHE A 110 4.06 -7.09 4.41
N ALA A 111 4.52 -7.15 5.65
CA ALA A 111 3.70 -7.43 6.82
C ALA A 111 4.06 -6.47 7.97
N SER A 112 3.11 -6.17 8.84
CA SER A 112 3.35 -5.35 10.02
C SER A 112 4.30 -6.04 10.98
N VAL A 113 5.27 -5.27 11.50
CA VAL A 113 6.22 -5.69 12.53
C VAL A 113 6.23 -4.66 13.65
N ASN A 114 5.95 -5.09 14.86
CA ASN A 114 5.86 -4.19 16.02
C ASN A 114 7.11 -3.32 16.16
N GLY A 115 6.92 -2.01 16.27
CA GLY A 115 8.00 -1.04 16.39
C GLY A 115 8.81 -0.78 15.11
N ILE A 116 8.47 -1.41 13.97
CA ILE A 116 9.23 -1.28 12.71
C ILE A 116 8.34 -0.85 11.56
N SER A 117 7.21 -1.55 11.31
CA SER A 117 6.33 -1.27 10.18
C SER A 117 4.87 -1.54 10.51
N LYS A 118 3.99 -0.78 9.89
CA LYS A 118 2.54 -0.97 9.99
C LYS A 118 1.90 -0.83 8.63
N ILE A 119 1.12 -1.81 8.26
CA ILE A 119 0.16 -1.74 7.15
C ILE A 119 -1.22 -1.54 7.79
N GLY A 120 -1.92 -0.48 7.39
CA GLY A 120 -3.20 -0.14 7.99
C GLY A 120 -4.11 0.61 7.03
N TYR A 121 -5.32 0.86 7.49
CA TYR A 121 -6.32 1.60 6.72
C TYR A 121 -7.23 2.38 7.67
N TYR A 122 -7.89 3.39 7.15
CA TYR A 122 -8.90 4.17 7.87
C TYR A 122 -9.94 4.74 6.90
N THR A 123 -11.06 5.18 7.46
CA THR A 123 -12.06 5.95 6.72
C THR A 123 -11.98 7.41 7.18
N GLY A 124 -11.89 8.32 6.22
CA GLY A 124 -11.91 9.74 6.48
C GLY A 124 -13.25 10.20 7.07
N ASP A 125 -13.22 11.32 7.74
CA ASP A 125 -14.39 11.92 8.40
C ASP A 125 -14.49 13.43 8.10
N THR A 126 -15.37 14.14 8.82
CA THR A 126 -15.59 15.59 8.65
C THR A 126 -14.72 16.45 9.58
N ASN A 127 -13.87 15.84 10.41
CA ASN A 127 -13.05 16.58 11.35
C ASN A 127 -11.94 17.35 10.63
N THR A 128 -11.51 18.43 11.24
CA THR A 128 -10.38 19.21 10.74
C THR A 128 -9.06 18.45 10.81
N GLU A 129 -8.99 17.45 11.67
CA GLU A 129 -7.83 16.58 11.86
C GLU A 129 -8.30 15.19 12.29
N LYS A 130 -7.65 14.15 11.76
CA LYS A 130 -7.93 12.77 12.13
C LYS A 130 -6.65 12.07 12.60
N THR A 131 -6.72 11.51 13.82
CA THR A 131 -5.61 10.74 14.39
C THR A 131 -5.71 9.25 14.07
N ILE A 132 -4.60 8.67 13.63
CA ILE A 132 -4.39 7.24 13.43
C ILE A 132 -3.37 6.77 14.47
N SER A 133 -3.85 6.22 15.60
CA SER A 133 -3.05 5.88 16.80
C SER A 133 -2.59 4.43 16.87
N ASP A 134 -3.10 3.53 16.02
CA ASP A 134 -2.84 2.09 16.08
C ASP A 134 -1.52 1.66 15.38
N VAL A 135 -0.66 2.61 15.03
CA VAL A 135 0.63 2.36 14.37
C VAL A 135 1.65 1.73 15.32
N GLY A 136 1.67 2.16 16.60
CA GLY A 136 2.53 1.59 17.64
C GLY A 136 3.96 2.14 17.67
N PHE A 137 4.30 3.13 16.85
CA PHE A 137 5.57 3.85 16.82
C PHE A 137 5.40 5.20 16.12
N GLN A 138 6.34 6.12 16.31
CA GLN A 138 6.41 7.36 15.53
C GLN A 138 6.92 7.03 14.12
N PRO A 139 6.13 7.21 13.07
CA PRO A 139 6.57 6.90 11.72
C PRO A 139 7.58 7.93 11.21
N ARG A 140 8.61 7.45 10.52
CA ARG A 140 9.57 8.27 9.77
C ARG A 140 9.28 8.31 8.28
N PHE A 141 8.49 7.37 7.81
CA PHE A 141 8.05 7.26 6.42
C PHE A 141 6.60 6.79 6.38
N ILE A 142 5.80 7.42 5.54
CA ILE A 142 4.42 7.02 5.26
C ILE A 142 4.18 7.05 3.76
N LEU A 143 3.67 5.94 3.23
CA LEU A 143 3.03 5.84 1.92
C LEU A 143 1.53 5.72 2.16
N ILE A 144 0.74 6.60 1.57
CA ILE A 144 -0.70 6.67 1.81
C ILE A 144 -1.47 6.97 0.54
N ARG A 145 -2.69 6.42 0.42
CA ARG A 145 -3.57 6.64 -0.71
C ARG A 145 -5.03 6.48 -0.34
N ALA A 146 -5.92 7.31 -0.96
CA ALA A 146 -7.33 6.99 -1.02
C ALA A 146 -7.55 5.77 -1.94
N ALA A 147 -8.21 4.73 -1.44
CA ALA A 147 -8.50 3.51 -2.20
C ALA A 147 -9.84 3.59 -2.93
N SER A 148 -10.88 4.15 -2.30
CA SER A 148 -12.24 4.15 -2.82
C SER A 148 -12.53 5.20 -3.89
N ILE A 149 -11.60 6.10 -4.14
CA ILE A 149 -11.70 7.14 -5.18
C ILE A 149 -10.40 7.24 -5.98
N SER A 150 -10.45 7.92 -7.12
CA SER A 150 -9.22 8.24 -7.88
C SER A 150 -8.37 9.23 -7.10
N PHE A 151 -7.16 8.82 -6.74
CA PHE A 151 -6.23 9.60 -5.93
C PHE A 151 -4.78 9.14 -6.14
N ASP A 152 -3.80 10.05 -6.01
CA ASP A 152 -2.40 9.70 -6.16
C ASP A 152 -1.84 9.00 -4.90
N TRP A 153 -0.77 8.25 -5.07
CA TRP A 153 0.01 7.71 -3.96
C TRP A 153 0.90 8.79 -3.37
N HIS A 154 0.62 9.20 -2.15
CA HIS A 154 1.38 10.20 -1.44
C HIS A 154 2.49 9.58 -0.60
N VAL A 155 3.67 10.18 -0.66
CA VAL A 155 4.86 9.80 0.12
C VAL A 155 5.28 10.94 1.00
N PHE A 156 5.37 10.67 2.30
CA PHE A 156 5.87 11.62 3.31
C PHE A 156 7.01 11.00 4.09
N ASP A 157 7.94 11.83 4.56
CA ASP A 157 8.97 11.42 5.50
C ASP A 157 9.45 12.56 6.41
N THR A 158 10.05 12.19 7.54
CA THR A 158 10.49 13.17 8.56
C THR A 158 11.66 14.04 8.11
N LEU A 159 12.46 13.61 7.13
CA LEU A 159 13.58 14.41 6.62
C LEU A 159 13.09 15.57 5.74
N ARG A 160 11.89 15.45 5.19
CA ARG A 160 11.27 16.43 4.30
C ARG A 160 10.11 17.19 4.95
N GLY A 161 9.88 17.06 6.25
CA GLY A 161 8.98 17.96 6.95
C GLY A 161 7.79 17.33 7.67
N MET A 162 7.57 16.01 7.66
CA MET A 162 6.51 15.35 8.41
C MET A 162 6.76 15.44 9.94
N THR A 163 6.87 16.65 10.49
CA THR A 163 7.34 16.88 11.87
C THR A 163 6.37 17.66 12.75
N GLY A 164 5.21 18.07 12.24
CA GLY A 164 4.14 18.66 13.04
C GLY A 164 4.19 20.17 13.21
N SER A 165 4.95 20.88 12.37
CA SER A 165 4.85 22.34 12.29
C SER A 165 5.21 22.84 10.90
N GLY A 166 4.27 23.50 10.23
CA GLY A 166 4.45 24.03 8.89
C GLY A 166 4.13 23.04 7.79
N ASN A 167 4.33 23.45 6.56
CA ASN A 167 3.92 22.67 5.38
C ASN A 167 4.79 21.44 5.16
N ASP A 168 4.16 20.32 4.84
CA ASP A 168 4.82 19.05 4.57
C ASP A 168 5.25 18.93 3.11
N ALA A 169 6.46 18.42 2.90
CA ALA A 169 6.91 18.03 1.59
C ALA A 169 6.28 16.72 1.13
N ARG A 170 5.41 16.81 0.15
CA ARG A 170 4.68 15.70 -0.45
C ARG A 170 5.29 15.28 -1.78
N LEU A 171 5.57 13.99 -1.95
CA LEU A 171 5.88 13.39 -3.23
C LEU A 171 4.73 12.48 -3.68
N TYR A 172 4.65 12.26 -4.98
CA TYR A 172 3.75 11.29 -5.58
C TYR A 172 4.54 10.10 -6.13
N LEU A 173 4.13 8.87 -5.78
CA LEU A 173 4.83 7.67 -6.24
C LEU A 173 4.48 7.32 -7.70
N ASN A 174 3.30 7.70 -8.16
CA ASN A 174 2.73 7.30 -9.45
C ASN A 174 2.78 8.39 -10.53
N THR A 175 3.42 9.51 -10.26
CA THR A 175 3.58 10.62 -11.21
C THR A 175 5.02 11.12 -11.24
N ASN A 176 5.35 11.94 -12.22
CA ASN A 176 6.61 12.66 -12.31
C ASN A 176 6.52 14.13 -11.84
N ALA A 177 5.46 14.47 -11.10
CA ALA A 177 5.29 15.79 -10.55
C ALA A 177 6.44 16.13 -9.56
N ALA A 178 6.85 17.39 -9.55
CA ALA A 178 7.81 17.87 -8.56
C ALA A 178 7.25 17.74 -7.15
N GLN A 179 8.16 17.75 -6.16
CA GLN A 179 7.78 17.85 -4.75
C GLN A 179 6.91 19.09 -4.54
N ASN A 180 5.84 18.92 -3.78
CA ASN A 180 4.94 19.98 -3.37
C ASN A 180 5.03 20.17 -1.86
N SER A 181 5.02 21.40 -1.38
CA SER A 181 5.11 21.79 0.04
C SER A 181 4.16 22.96 0.32
N ASP A 182 2.91 22.85 -0.12
CA ASP A 182 1.92 23.92 -0.08
C ASP A 182 0.98 23.87 1.13
N ASP A 183 0.99 22.78 1.91
CA ASP A 183 0.07 22.60 3.02
C ASP A 183 0.63 21.67 4.13
N ASP A 184 0.02 21.72 5.31
CA ASP A 184 0.28 20.85 6.45
C ASP A 184 -0.65 19.61 6.32
N TYR A 185 -0.15 18.54 5.71
CA TYR A 185 -0.93 17.36 5.35
C TYR A 185 -0.97 16.29 6.43
N ILE A 186 0.14 16.13 7.17
CA ILE A 186 0.36 14.97 8.02
C ILE A 186 1.37 15.24 9.13
N THR A 187 1.09 14.83 10.34
CA THR A 187 1.99 14.94 11.49
C THR A 187 2.33 13.59 12.06
N ALA A 188 3.62 13.26 12.17
CA ALA A 188 4.09 12.08 12.90
C ALA A 188 4.10 12.34 14.41
N LEU A 189 3.34 11.54 15.17
CA LEU A 189 3.16 11.70 16.61
C LEU A 189 4.26 10.97 17.41
N SER A 190 4.90 11.67 18.35
CA SER A 190 5.87 11.06 19.27
C SER A 190 5.26 10.01 20.18
N SER A 191 3.96 10.07 20.45
CA SER A 191 3.20 9.04 21.17
C SER A 191 2.94 7.78 20.37
N GLY A 192 3.33 7.77 19.10
CA GLY A 192 3.04 6.71 18.13
C GLY A 192 1.85 7.07 17.23
N GLY A 193 1.97 6.72 15.94
CA GLY A 193 0.96 7.04 14.95
C GLY A 193 1.17 8.37 14.24
N PHE A 194 0.12 8.86 13.60
CA PHE A 194 0.13 10.13 12.87
C PHE A 194 -1.27 10.75 12.83
N THR A 195 -1.32 12.05 12.59
CA THR A 195 -2.56 12.75 12.22
C THR A 195 -2.54 13.09 10.74
N VAL A 196 -3.71 13.19 10.14
CA VAL A 196 -3.92 13.75 8.79
C VAL A 196 -4.79 14.98 8.90
N GLY A 197 -4.48 15.98 8.09
CA GLY A 197 -5.15 17.28 8.10
C GLY A 197 -6.60 17.22 7.59
N SER A 198 -7.16 18.38 7.33
CA SER A 198 -8.59 18.56 7.00
C SER A 198 -9.00 17.84 5.72
N PRO A 199 -10.31 17.62 5.52
CA PRO A 199 -10.83 16.99 4.30
C PRO A 199 -10.39 17.65 3.00
N GLY A 200 -10.20 18.98 3.01
CA GLY A 200 -9.73 19.76 1.85
C GLY A 200 -8.31 19.46 1.41
N GLN A 201 -7.50 18.84 2.26
CA GLN A 201 -6.11 18.45 1.96
C GLN A 201 -5.97 17.07 1.31
N GLY A 202 -7.08 16.36 1.13
CA GLY A 202 -7.14 15.11 0.37
C GLY A 202 -6.80 13.84 1.15
N LEU A 203 -6.44 13.92 2.43
CA LEU A 203 -6.13 12.74 3.27
C LEU A 203 -7.20 12.40 4.32
N ASN A 204 -8.27 13.22 4.42
CA ASN A 204 -9.37 13.01 5.35
C ASN A 204 -10.74 13.27 4.73
N GLY A 205 -10.97 12.91 3.47
CA GLY A 205 -12.28 13.06 2.81
C GLY A 205 -13.35 12.22 3.51
N ASN A 206 -14.52 12.83 3.82
CA ASN A 206 -15.60 12.15 4.52
C ASN A 206 -16.08 10.90 3.80
N GLY A 207 -16.06 9.75 4.47
CA GLY A 207 -16.45 8.45 3.93
C GLY A 207 -15.45 7.85 2.95
N VAL A 208 -14.35 8.53 2.63
CA VAL A 208 -13.30 8.01 1.75
C VAL A 208 -12.44 6.99 2.51
N ARG A 209 -12.20 5.84 1.90
CA ARG A 209 -11.34 4.80 2.46
C ARG A 209 -9.90 5.03 2.04
N TYR A 210 -8.98 5.00 3.02
CA TYR A 210 -7.54 5.18 2.84
C TYR A 210 -6.78 3.94 3.29
N ILE A 211 -5.73 3.62 2.55
CA ILE A 211 -4.75 2.57 2.87
C ILE A 211 -3.39 3.21 3.07
N TYR A 212 -2.57 2.64 3.97
CA TYR A 212 -1.23 3.16 4.24
C TYR A 212 -0.21 2.07 4.58
N TYR A 213 1.06 2.38 4.33
CA TYR A 213 2.24 1.72 4.88
C TYR A 213 3.05 2.75 5.66
N ALA A 214 3.30 2.47 6.93
CA ALA A 214 4.15 3.29 7.80
C ALA A 214 5.40 2.52 8.21
N HIS A 215 6.54 3.21 8.31
CA HIS A 215 7.82 2.66 8.76
C HIS A 215 8.45 3.58 9.81
N ALA A 216 9.10 2.95 10.87
CA ALA A 216 9.76 3.64 11.96
C ALA A 216 11.10 4.28 11.54
#